data_6313a2d67589be12ba950c02ce3b5204
#
_entry.id   6313a2d67589be12ba950c02ce3b5204
#
_cell.length_a   1.000
_cell.length_b   1.000
_cell.length_c   1.000
_cell.angle_alpha   90.00
_cell.angle_beta   90.00
_cell.angle_gamma   90.00
#
_symmetry.space_group_name_H-M   'P 1'
#
loop_
_entity.id
_entity.type
_entity.pdbx_description
1 polymer ?
#
loop_
_entity_poly.entity_id
_entity_poly.type
_entity_poly.pdbx_seq_one_letter_code
_entity_poly.pdbx_strand_id
1 'polypeptide(L)'
;MAGTLGAPPWIAAWPMLVQAARWARSACVGLSLAAQALLVLYSLHRLVLLWRAWRVRRQPRRSPAPLTDWPRVTVQLPVYNERRVIERLIDSVARLDYPAGRLEIQVLDDSSDETRAWAERAAARHAARGVDIRVLHRAHRDGFKAGALAEGMRHARGEFLAVFDSDFVPAPDFLRRALPHFADPGVGMVQARWGHLNRDGSPLTAGQAVLVDSHFAIEHETRMRCGLFFNFNGSAGVWRRACIESAGGWTHDTLTEDLDLSYRAQLEGWRFVYDDTIEAPAELPGNLEALKSQQRRWVKGSVQTARKILPRLLAGPLPLSVKLEALVHLTNNMAYPLLLGQLVLPLLTVTGQFPLALAGWMQAGPIVLGAAFLAAGQLVRGPRRGLTRDVTAAVVLGTGLAVNNARAALAGLGGPAGEWERTPKAGSGASRGRPYATARRLAGRAELLLALYYAGVAALAARGGRWGAVPMFLMFAAAFGVVGLGSLRASRDAIRAGRSSPTGARAARSACPRSRARAPGSPPTETPCAPWRSPRSRSAEAAPA
;
A
#
# COMPACT_ATOMS: atom_id res chain seq x y z
N MET A 1 -23.44 26.15 -69.66
CA MET A 1 -23.96 25.44 -68.46
C MET A 1 -22.85 25.39 -67.43
N ALA A 2 -22.89 26.31 -66.47
CA ALA A 2 -21.94 26.31 -65.34
C ALA A 2 -22.55 25.44 -64.20
N GLY A 3 -21.98 24.25 -64.03
CA GLY A 3 -22.39 23.38 -62.94
C GLY A 3 -22.01 23.99 -61.58
N THR A 4 -22.97 24.30 -60.72
CA THR A 4 -22.78 24.68 -59.32
C THR A 4 -22.16 23.49 -58.59
N LEU A 5 -20.86 23.55 -58.32
CA LEU A 5 -20.21 22.65 -57.37
C LEU A 5 -20.85 22.87 -55.99
N GLY A 6 -21.72 21.97 -55.60
CA GLY A 6 -22.35 21.99 -54.26
C GLY A 6 -21.26 21.98 -53.18
N ALA A 7 -21.44 22.75 -52.12
CA ALA A 7 -20.52 22.79 -51.01
C ALA A 7 -20.25 21.38 -50.45
N PRO A 8 -19.00 21.00 -50.20
CA PRO A 8 -18.68 19.63 -49.73
C PRO A 8 -19.39 19.33 -48.40
N PRO A 9 -19.86 18.08 -48.18
CA PRO A 9 -20.73 17.70 -47.05
C PRO A 9 -20.15 18.00 -45.65
N TRP A 10 -18.81 18.14 -45.50
CA TRP A 10 -18.17 18.53 -44.26
C TRP A 10 -18.44 20.00 -43.86
N ILE A 11 -18.78 20.90 -44.82
CA ILE A 11 -19.13 22.30 -44.50
C ILE A 11 -20.51 22.33 -43.78
N ALA A 12 -21.44 21.48 -44.14
CA ALA A 12 -22.74 21.37 -43.47
C ALA A 12 -22.60 20.76 -42.06
N ALA A 13 -21.62 19.88 -41.83
CA ALA A 13 -21.35 19.28 -40.52
C ALA A 13 -20.57 20.20 -39.57
N TRP A 14 -19.92 21.25 -40.07
CA TRP A 14 -19.03 22.12 -39.27
C TRP A 14 -19.72 22.77 -38.04
N PRO A 15 -20.94 23.34 -38.11
CA PRO A 15 -21.61 23.89 -36.94
C PRO A 15 -21.87 22.83 -35.86
N MET A 16 -22.23 21.61 -36.26
CA MET A 16 -22.46 20.49 -35.33
C MET A 16 -21.15 20.06 -34.64
N LEU A 17 -20.03 20.00 -35.37
CA LEU A 17 -18.71 19.68 -34.80
C LEU A 17 -18.27 20.76 -33.82
N VAL A 18 -18.46 22.04 -34.15
CA VAL A 18 -18.14 23.16 -33.24
C VAL A 18 -19.02 23.12 -31.99
N GLN A 19 -20.29 22.81 -32.12
CA GLN A 19 -21.19 22.66 -30.98
C GLN A 19 -20.80 21.46 -30.10
N ALA A 20 -20.52 20.31 -30.69
CA ALA A 20 -20.04 19.12 -29.99
C ALA A 20 -18.73 19.40 -29.23
N ALA A 21 -17.77 20.12 -29.85
CA ALA A 21 -16.55 20.55 -29.21
C ALA A 21 -16.79 21.49 -28.01
N ARG A 22 -17.77 22.42 -28.11
CA ARG A 22 -18.18 23.28 -26.99
C ARG A 22 -18.76 22.46 -25.83
N TRP A 23 -19.65 21.52 -26.11
CA TRP A 23 -20.22 20.62 -25.08
C TRP A 23 -19.13 19.76 -24.42
N ALA A 24 -18.24 19.15 -25.20
CA ALA A 24 -17.13 18.36 -24.69
C ALA A 24 -16.22 19.20 -23.78
N ARG A 25 -15.90 20.43 -24.20
CA ARG A 25 -15.12 21.36 -23.38
C ARG A 25 -15.82 21.67 -22.05
N SER A 26 -17.11 22.02 -22.08
CA SER A 26 -17.88 22.34 -20.87
C SER A 26 -17.95 21.14 -19.92
N ALA A 27 -18.14 19.93 -20.44
CA ALA A 27 -18.11 18.70 -19.65
C ALA A 27 -16.73 18.46 -19.01
N CYS A 28 -15.63 18.63 -19.76
CA CYS A 28 -14.27 18.50 -19.24
C CYS A 28 -13.97 19.52 -18.12
N VAL A 29 -14.43 20.78 -18.29
CA VAL A 29 -14.31 21.82 -17.27
C VAL A 29 -15.09 21.44 -16.02
N GLY A 30 -16.35 21.04 -16.18
CA GLY A 30 -17.22 20.62 -15.07
C GLY A 30 -16.63 19.46 -14.28
N LEU A 31 -16.15 18.41 -14.97
CA LEU A 31 -15.49 17.27 -14.35
C LEU A 31 -14.20 17.67 -13.62
N SER A 32 -13.39 18.56 -14.21
CA SER A 32 -12.15 19.05 -13.58
C SER A 32 -12.46 19.85 -12.32
N LEU A 33 -13.50 20.71 -12.34
CA LEU A 33 -13.92 21.46 -11.15
C LEU A 33 -14.47 20.55 -10.05
N ALA A 34 -15.27 19.54 -10.40
CA ALA A 34 -15.76 18.56 -9.44
C ALA A 34 -14.60 17.76 -8.80
N ALA A 35 -13.64 17.29 -9.61
CA ALA A 35 -12.43 16.63 -9.12
C ALA A 35 -11.63 17.54 -8.19
N GLN A 36 -11.49 18.82 -8.55
CA GLN A 36 -10.80 19.81 -7.73
C GLN A 36 -11.53 20.06 -6.40
N ALA A 37 -12.85 20.18 -6.40
CA ALA A 37 -13.63 20.35 -5.18
C ALA A 37 -13.44 19.17 -4.21
N LEU A 38 -13.44 17.94 -4.74
CA LEU A 38 -13.16 16.74 -3.93
C LEU A 38 -11.74 16.73 -3.36
N LEU A 39 -10.73 17.15 -4.13
CA LEU A 39 -9.36 17.27 -3.63
C LEU A 39 -9.22 18.32 -2.54
N VAL A 40 -9.89 19.46 -2.68
CA VAL A 40 -9.98 20.48 -1.64
C VAL A 40 -10.62 19.89 -0.38
N LEU A 41 -11.71 19.14 -0.52
CA LEU A 41 -12.38 18.48 0.61
C LEU A 41 -11.45 17.50 1.35
N TYR A 42 -10.71 16.63 0.63
CA TYR A 42 -9.69 15.76 1.25
C TYR A 42 -8.59 16.56 1.97
N SER A 43 -8.23 17.72 1.41
CA SER A 43 -7.20 18.57 2.01
C SER A 43 -7.71 19.30 3.26
N LEU A 44 -8.93 19.78 3.24
CA LEU A 44 -9.59 20.36 4.42
C LEU A 44 -9.76 19.35 5.55
N HIS A 45 -10.06 18.09 5.22
CA HIS A 45 -10.09 17.02 6.22
C HIS A 45 -8.75 16.88 6.96
N ARG A 46 -7.60 17.10 6.31
CA ARG A 46 -6.29 17.13 6.99
C ARG A 46 -6.18 18.24 8.04
N LEU A 47 -6.79 19.40 7.80
CA LEU A 47 -6.87 20.46 8.81
C LEU A 47 -7.71 20.02 10.01
N VAL A 48 -8.82 19.33 9.77
CA VAL A 48 -9.65 18.77 10.85
C VAL A 48 -8.84 17.78 11.68
N LEU A 49 -8.06 16.89 11.03
CA LEU A 49 -7.18 15.96 11.74
C LEU A 49 -6.09 16.69 12.54
N LEU A 50 -5.45 17.72 11.97
CA LEU A 50 -4.45 18.53 12.70
C LEU A 50 -5.05 19.22 13.91
N TRP A 51 -6.24 19.81 13.76
CA TRP A 51 -6.96 20.45 14.87
C TRP A 51 -7.32 19.44 15.97
N ARG A 52 -7.86 18.27 15.60
CA ARG A 52 -8.14 17.18 16.56
C ARG A 52 -6.85 16.70 17.22
N ALA A 53 -5.77 16.49 16.47
CA ALA A 53 -4.47 16.09 16.99
C ALA A 53 -3.94 17.08 18.03
N TRP A 54 -4.04 18.38 17.75
CA TRP A 54 -3.66 19.43 18.69
C TRP A 54 -4.51 19.39 19.97
N ARG A 55 -5.82 19.16 19.87
CA ARG A 55 -6.71 19.06 21.03
C ARG A 55 -6.41 17.82 21.89
N VAL A 56 -6.32 16.64 21.27
CA VAL A 56 -6.14 15.39 22.02
C VAL A 56 -4.74 15.30 22.66
N ARG A 57 -3.71 15.89 22.06
CA ARG A 57 -2.35 15.89 22.62
C ARG A 57 -2.21 16.71 23.89
N ARG A 58 -3.11 17.64 24.15
CA ARG A 58 -3.19 18.41 25.41
C ARG A 58 -3.79 17.60 26.56
N GLN A 59 -4.42 16.47 26.26
CA GLN A 59 -4.97 15.59 27.28
C GLN A 59 -3.90 14.57 27.70
N PRO A 60 -3.86 14.19 29.00
CA PRO A 60 -2.92 13.18 29.45
C PRO A 60 -3.19 11.84 28.75
N ARG A 61 -2.14 11.07 28.53
CA ARG A 61 -2.26 9.69 28.09
C ARG A 61 -2.60 8.83 29.30
N ARG A 62 -3.54 7.91 29.12
CA ARG A 62 -3.80 6.87 30.11
C ARG A 62 -2.74 5.79 29.93
N SER A 63 -1.90 5.58 30.91
CA SER A 63 -1.03 4.40 30.96
C SER A 63 -1.87 3.16 31.22
N PRO A 64 -1.61 2.04 30.56
CA PRO A 64 -2.30 0.80 30.87
C PRO A 64 -1.96 0.33 32.28
N ALA A 65 -2.89 -0.41 32.91
CA ALA A 65 -2.62 -1.06 34.17
C ALA A 65 -1.53 -2.13 34.02
N PRO A 66 -0.63 -2.29 35.00
CA PRO A 66 0.35 -3.37 34.97
C PRO A 66 -0.35 -4.74 34.95
N LEU A 67 0.18 -5.68 34.18
CA LEU A 67 -0.28 -7.06 34.20
C LEU A 67 0.29 -7.79 35.42
N THR A 68 -0.58 -8.50 36.13
CA THR A 68 -0.20 -9.38 37.26
C THR A 68 0.17 -10.79 36.76
N ASP A 69 -0.47 -11.27 35.73
CA ASP A 69 -0.13 -12.51 35.03
C ASP A 69 0.10 -12.24 33.54
N TRP A 70 1.15 -12.87 32.99
CA TRP A 70 1.53 -12.69 31.61
C TRP A 70 0.87 -13.77 30.74
N PRO A 71 -0.02 -13.40 29.80
CA PRO A 71 -0.73 -14.36 28.96
C PRO A 71 0.22 -15.05 27.98
N ARG A 72 -0.22 -16.16 27.40
CA ARG A 72 0.54 -16.82 26.32
C ARG A 72 0.41 -16.00 25.04
N VAL A 73 1.56 -15.78 24.37
CA VAL A 73 1.66 -15.06 23.10
C VAL A 73 2.25 -15.97 22.02
N THR A 74 1.68 -15.92 20.83
CA THR A 74 2.28 -16.48 19.61
C THR A 74 2.74 -15.32 18.72
N VAL A 75 4.03 -15.30 18.38
CA VAL A 75 4.57 -14.37 17.38
C VAL A 75 4.54 -15.03 16.02
N GLN A 76 3.88 -14.41 15.05
CA GLN A 76 3.74 -14.91 13.67
C GLN A 76 4.63 -14.08 12.72
N LEU A 77 5.50 -14.77 11.99
CA LEU A 77 6.48 -14.21 11.07
C LEU A 77 6.18 -14.70 9.64
N PRO A 78 5.28 -14.04 8.89
CA PRO A 78 4.99 -14.43 7.51
C PRO A 78 6.18 -14.09 6.60
N VAL A 79 6.69 -15.11 5.86
CA VAL A 79 7.92 -15.03 5.07
C VAL A 79 7.70 -15.57 3.66
N TYR A 80 8.21 -14.86 2.64
CA TYR A 80 8.23 -15.31 1.26
C TYR A 80 9.46 -14.79 0.52
N ASN A 81 10.44 -15.68 0.24
CA ASN A 81 11.66 -15.37 -0.52
C ASN A 81 12.48 -14.20 0.07
N GLU A 82 12.69 -14.16 1.39
CA GLU A 82 13.29 -13.05 2.15
C GLU A 82 14.68 -13.40 2.74
N ARG A 83 15.51 -14.16 1.98
CA ARG A 83 16.81 -14.67 2.44
C ARG A 83 17.76 -13.64 3.06
N ARG A 84 17.61 -12.34 2.72
CA ARG A 84 18.51 -11.27 3.20
C ARG A 84 18.18 -10.74 4.58
N VAL A 85 16.97 -10.95 5.05
CA VAL A 85 16.45 -10.34 6.27
C VAL A 85 15.93 -11.37 7.27
N ILE A 86 15.71 -12.63 6.84
CA ILE A 86 15.06 -13.65 7.66
C ILE A 86 15.84 -13.99 8.95
N GLU A 87 17.17 -14.12 8.90
CA GLU A 87 17.96 -14.41 10.09
C GLU A 87 17.89 -13.26 11.08
N ARG A 88 18.03 -12.00 10.60
CA ARG A 88 17.91 -10.80 11.44
C ARG A 88 16.55 -10.74 12.14
N LEU A 89 15.46 -11.05 11.43
CA LEU A 89 14.11 -11.10 11.99
C LEU A 89 14.03 -12.15 13.10
N ILE A 90 14.41 -13.40 12.82
CA ILE A 90 14.37 -14.50 13.79
C ILE A 90 15.23 -14.17 15.01
N ASP A 91 16.45 -13.68 14.80
CA ASP A 91 17.36 -13.28 15.89
C ASP A 91 16.80 -12.13 16.73
N SER A 92 16.07 -11.18 16.12
CA SER A 92 15.42 -10.08 16.84
C SER A 92 14.26 -10.58 17.70
N VAL A 93 13.37 -11.39 17.11
CA VAL A 93 12.18 -11.89 17.80
C VAL A 93 12.54 -12.91 18.88
N ALA A 94 13.58 -13.71 18.67
CA ALA A 94 14.09 -14.65 19.70
C ALA A 94 14.70 -13.95 20.94
N ARG A 95 14.98 -12.63 20.84
CA ARG A 95 15.47 -11.80 21.97
C ARG A 95 14.34 -11.05 22.70
N LEU A 96 13.07 -11.27 22.33
CA LEU A 96 11.97 -10.65 23.05
C LEU A 96 11.97 -11.07 24.52
N ASP A 97 11.97 -10.09 25.42
CA ASP A 97 11.89 -10.30 26.86
C ASP A 97 10.45 -10.66 27.26
N TYR A 98 10.24 -11.97 27.47
CA TYR A 98 8.92 -12.49 27.84
C TYR A 98 9.09 -13.71 28.77
N PRO A 99 8.12 -13.97 29.69
CA PRO A 99 8.24 -15.08 30.61
C PRO A 99 8.43 -16.44 29.92
N ALA A 100 9.34 -17.27 30.45
CA ALA A 100 9.65 -18.59 29.90
C ALA A 100 8.38 -19.45 29.78
N GLY A 101 8.25 -20.15 28.65
CA GLY A 101 7.10 -21.02 28.35
C GLY A 101 5.80 -20.27 27.99
N ARG A 102 5.80 -18.93 27.98
CA ARG A 102 4.63 -18.10 27.60
C ARG A 102 4.77 -17.49 26.20
N LEU A 103 5.92 -17.62 25.54
CA LEU A 103 6.18 -17.14 24.18
C LEU A 103 6.37 -18.31 23.22
N GLU A 104 5.62 -18.30 22.14
CA GLU A 104 5.75 -19.20 20.99
C GLU A 104 6.08 -18.37 19.74
N ILE A 105 7.01 -18.82 18.90
CA ILE A 105 7.38 -18.16 17.65
C ILE A 105 7.06 -19.11 16.49
N GLN A 106 6.29 -18.62 15.52
CA GLN A 106 5.95 -19.32 14.28
C GLN A 106 6.54 -18.57 13.08
N VAL A 107 7.48 -19.17 12.37
CA VAL A 107 7.93 -18.70 11.07
C VAL A 107 7.01 -19.33 10.02
N LEU A 108 6.15 -18.50 9.41
CA LEU A 108 5.15 -18.95 8.42
C LEU A 108 5.75 -18.83 7.03
N ASP A 109 6.35 -19.91 6.55
CA ASP A 109 7.17 -19.88 5.33
C ASP A 109 6.41 -20.35 4.09
N ASP A 110 6.34 -19.47 3.10
CA ASP A 110 5.80 -19.71 1.76
C ASP A 110 6.90 -19.72 0.69
N SER A 111 8.17 -19.77 1.09
CA SER A 111 9.31 -19.53 0.19
C SER A 111 9.56 -20.70 -0.75
N SER A 112 9.94 -20.36 -1.98
CA SER A 112 10.37 -21.27 -3.04
C SER A 112 11.88 -21.19 -3.32
N ASP A 113 12.62 -20.37 -2.57
CA ASP A 113 14.06 -20.18 -2.68
C ASP A 113 14.80 -20.64 -1.41
N GLU A 114 16.07 -20.30 -1.28
CA GLU A 114 16.94 -20.65 -0.15
C GLU A 114 16.45 -20.12 1.21
N THR A 115 15.47 -19.21 1.25
CA THR A 115 14.95 -18.57 2.48
C THR A 115 14.51 -19.61 3.49
N ARG A 116 13.84 -20.70 3.04
CA ARG A 116 13.42 -21.79 3.89
C ARG A 116 14.60 -22.40 4.67
N ALA A 117 15.67 -22.76 3.98
CA ALA A 117 16.84 -23.36 4.60
C ALA A 117 17.55 -22.39 5.60
N TRP A 118 17.53 -21.08 5.33
CA TRP A 118 18.02 -20.07 6.26
C TRP A 118 17.12 -19.95 7.49
N ALA A 119 15.80 -19.96 7.30
CA ALA A 119 14.82 -19.90 8.39
C ALA A 119 14.93 -21.12 9.30
N GLU A 120 14.99 -22.34 8.73
CA GLU A 120 15.15 -23.59 9.48
C GLU A 120 16.45 -23.62 10.31
N ARG A 121 17.59 -23.19 9.72
CA ARG A 121 18.86 -23.10 10.46
C ARG A 121 18.81 -22.08 11.60
N ALA A 122 18.24 -20.89 11.36
CA ALA A 122 18.11 -19.88 12.38
C ALA A 122 17.18 -20.34 13.52
N ALA A 123 16.05 -20.93 13.19
CA ALA A 123 15.11 -21.49 14.16
C ALA A 123 15.76 -22.58 15.01
N ALA A 124 16.51 -23.52 14.40
CA ALA A 124 17.21 -24.59 15.10
C ALA A 124 18.25 -24.06 16.10
N ARG A 125 19.00 -23.00 15.73
CA ARG A 125 19.98 -22.35 16.65
C ARG A 125 19.30 -21.80 17.92
N HIS A 126 18.13 -21.18 17.78
CA HIS A 126 17.38 -20.64 18.92
C HIS A 126 16.62 -21.72 19.69
N ALA A 127 16.07 -22.72 19.03
CA ALA A 127 15.44 -23.87 19.68
C ALA A 127 16.44 -24.62 20.59
N ALA A 128 17.69 -24.80 20.15
CA ALA A 128 18.75 -25.39 20.96
C ALA A 128 19.10 -24.58 22.22
N ARG A 129 18.68 -23.30 22.29
CA ARG A 129 18.82 -22.42 23.46
C ARG A 129 17.53 -22.34 24.29
N GLY A 130 16.54 -23.19 24.01
CA GLY A 130 15.29 -23.25 24.74
C GLY A 130 14.19 -22.30 24.27
N VAL A 131 14.36 -21.63 23.12
CA VAL A 131 13.31 -20.80 22.53
C VAL A 131 12.27 -21.70 21.85
N ASP A 132 10.98 -21.51 22.17
CA ASP A 132 9.88 -22.23 21.53
C ASP A 132 9.61 -21.62 20.13
N ILE A 133 10.33 -22.09 19.14
CA ILE A 133 10.28 -21.60 17.75
C ILE A 133 10.13 -22.77 16.77
N ARG A 134 9.26 -22.61 15.80
CA ARG A 134 9.06 -23.58 14.71
C ARG A 134 8.86 -22.90 13.36
N VAL A 135 9.25 -23.57 12.29
CA VAL A 135 8.98 -23.18 10.90
C VAL A 135 7.79 -23.98 10.40
N LEU A 136 6.74 -23.29 9.96
CA LEU A 136 5.56 -23.86 9.34
C LEU A 136 5.62 -23.55 7.84
N HIS A 137 6.00 -24.54 7.04
CA HIS A 137 6.10 -24.39 5.60
C HIS A 137 4.80 -24.81 4.90
N ARG A 138 4.35 -24.01 3.93
CA ARG A 138 3.21 -24.35 3.07
C ARG A 138 3.69 -24.64 1.65
N ALA A 139 3.24 -25.78 1.08
CA ALA A 139 3.55 -26.15 -0.30
C ALA A 139 2.86 -25.23 -1.33
N HIS A 140 1.68 -24.74 -0.99
CA HIS A 140 0.88 -23.83 -1.82
C HIS A 140 0.67 -22.51 -1.09
N ARG A 141 0.82 -21.41 -1.83
CA ARG A 141 0.78 -20.04 -1.30
C ARG A 141 -0.64 -19.45 -1.38
N ASP A 142 -1.67 -20.27 -1.13
CA ASP A 142 -3.06 -19.84 -1.21
C ASP A 142 -3.37 -18.75 -0.18
N GLY A 143 -4.01 -17.66 -0.65
CA GLY A 143 -4.31 -16.50 0.18
C GLY A 143 -3.08 -15.68 0.60
N PHE A 144 -1.87 -15.98 0.09
CA PHE A 144 -0.64 -15.23 0.35
C PHE A 144 -0.37 -15.05 1.86
N LYS A 145 -0.07 -13.81 2.31
CA LYS A 145 0.16 -13.49 3.71
C LYS A 145 -1.06 -13.77 4.59
N ALA A 146 -2.25 -13.39 4.16
CA ALA A 146 -3.48 -13.66 4.90
C ALA A 146 -3.69 -15.16 5.11
N GLY A 147 -3.46 -15.98 4.07
CA GLY A 147 -3.51 -17.43 4.16
C GLY A 147 -2.45 -18.01 5.09
N ALA A 148 -1.22 -17.45 5.09
CA ALA A 148 -0.17 -17.87 6.02
C ALA A 148 -0.54 -17.57 7.48
N LEU A 149 -1.05 -16.37 7.76
CA LEU A 149 -1.51 -15.97 9.10
C LEU A 149 -2.70 -16.83 9.56
N ALA A 150 -3.67 -17.12 8.68
CA ALA A 150 -4.81 -17.99 8.98
C ALA A 150 -4.36 -19.42 9.30
N GLU A 151 -3.43 -19.98 8.53
CA GLU A 151 -2.87 -21.30 8.80
C GLU A 151 -2.09 -21.33 10.12
N GLY A 152 -1.23 -20.31 10.35
CA GLY A 152 -0.51 -20.17 11.60
C GLY A 152 -1.43 -20.12 12.82
N MET A 153 -2.59 -19.47 12.72
CA MET A 153 -3.58 -19.41 13.81
C MET A 153 -4.10 -20.77 14.24
N ARG A 154 -4.24 -21.73 13.32
CA ARG A 154 -4.69 -23.12 13.64
C ARG A 154 -3.72 -23.83 14.56
N HIS A 155 -2.45 -23.49 14.46
CA HIS A 155 -1.37 -24.09 15.24
C HIS A 155 -0.92 -23.22 16.41
N ALA A 156 -1.43 -21.98 16.53
CA ALA A 156 -1.05 -21.04 17.57
C ALA A 156 -1.65 -21.44 18.92
N ARG A 157 -0.83 -21.35 19.97
CA ARG A 157 -1.22 -21.63 21.35
C ARG A 157 -1.48 -20.37 22.17
N GLY A 158 -1.12 -19.19 21.60
CA GLY A 158 -1.27 -17.90 22.25
C GLY A 158 -2.71 -17.39 22.26
N GLU A 159 -3.10 -16.76 23.36
CA GLU A 159 -4.29 -15.93 23.45
C GLU A 159 -4.14 -14.64 22.64
N PHE A 160 -2.89 -14.18 22.52
CA PHE A 160 -2.52 -13.00 21.73
C PHE A 160 -1.57 -13.39 20.60
N LEU A 161 -1.75 -12.72 19.45
CA LEU A 161 -1.00 -12.97 18.22
C LEU A 161 -0.23 -11.68 17.86
N ALA A 162 1.09 -11.70 17.96
CA ALA A 162 1.94 -10.60 17.49
C ALA A 162 2.39 -10.89 16.05
N VAL A 163 2.36 -9.90 15.16
CA VAL A 163 2.72 -10.07 13.75
C VAL A 163 3.87 -9.15 13.38
N PHE A 164 4.94 -9.72 12.80
CA PHE A 164 6.07 -8.95 12.25
C PHE A 164 6.41 -9.43 10.85
N ASP A 165 6.45 -8.50 9.90
CA ASP A 165 6.97 -8.74 8.55
C ASP A 165 8.50 -8.95 8.60
N SER A 166 9.05 -9.55 7.56
CA SER A 166 10.43 -10.03 7.49
C SER A 166 11.52 -8.97 7.71
N ASP A 167 11.21 -7.70 7.51
CA ASP A 167 12.14 -6.57 7.63
C ASP A 167 12.08 -5.83 8.97
N PHE A 168 11.19 -6.24 9.87
CA PHE A 168 11.06 -5.62 11.20
C PHE A 168 12.12 -6.10 12.18
N VAL A 169 12.48 -5.21 13.10
CA VAL A 169 13.43 -5.47 14.20
C VAL A 169 12.81 -4.93 15.50
N PRO A 170 11.86 -5.67 16.13
CA PRO A 170 11.24 -5.22 17.37
C PRO A 170 12.28 -5.14 18.51
N ALA A 171 12.08 -4.16 19.40
CA ALA A 171 12.87 -4.05 20.62
C ALA A 171 12.52 -5.20 21.59
N PRO A 172 13.47 -5.63 22.47
CA PRO A 172 13.22 -6.73 23.40
C PRO A 172 12.00 -6.53 24.30
N ASP A 173 11.70 -5.32 24.71
CA ASP A 173 10.58 -4.95 25.59
C ASP A 173 9.23 -4.78 24.88
N PHE A 174 9.17 -5.05 23.56
CA PHE A 174 7.99 -4.80 22.74
C PHE A 174 6.71 -5.42 23.32
N LEU A 175 6.73 -6.71 23.65
CA LEU A 175 5.56 -7.41 24.20
C LEU A 175 5.23 -6.93 25.61
N ARG A 176 6.22 -6.66 26.44
CA ARG A 176 6.02 -6.14 27.80
C ARG A 176 5.31 -4.79 27.80
N ARG A 177 5.49 -4.00 26.76
CA ARG A 177 4.84 -2.69 26.62
C ARG A 177 3.49 -2.77 25.95
N ALA A 178 3.31 -3.69 24.99
CA ALA A 178 2.06 -3.81 24.22
C ALA A 178 0.94 -4.52 25.00
N LEU A 179 1.26 -5.61 25.70
CA LEU A 179 0.24 -6.46 26.34
C LEU A 179 -0.53 -5.82 27.48
N PRO A 180 0.01 -4.91 28.31
CA PRO A 180 -0.77 -4.25 29.34
C PRO A 180 -2.02 -3.53 28.83
N HIS A 181 -2.06 -3.08 27.60
CA HIS A 181 -3.26 -2.48 27.00
C HIS A 181 -4.46 -3.45 26.91
N PHE A 182 -4.20 -4.77 26.88
CA PHE A 182 -5.24 -5.80 26.85
C PHE A 182 -5.82 -6.16 28.22
N ALA A 183 -5.38 -5.51 29.31
CA ALA A 183 -6.07 -5.57 30.59
C ALA A 183 -7.55 -5.13 30.48
N ASP A 184 -7.84 -4.26 29.52
CA ASP A 184 -9.19 -3.96 29.07
C ASP A 184 -9.69 -5.05 28.10
N PRO A 185 -10.72 -5.83 28.45
CA PRO A 185 -11.22 -6.93 27.63
C PRO A 185 -11.82 -6.48 26.29
N GLY A 186 -12.24 -5.21 26.18
CA GLY A 186 -12.75 -4.64 24.93
C GLY A 186 -11.66 -4.25 23.93
N VAL A 187 -10.36 -4.34 24.30
CA VAL A 187 -9.26 -4.07 23.40
C VAL A 187 -8.96 -5.33 22.55
N GLY A 188 -9.13 -5.19 21.25
CA GLY A 188 -8.91 -6.27 20.28
C GLY A 188 -7.55 -6.24 19.59
N MET A 189 -6.93 -5.05 19.46
CA MET A 189 -5.66 -4.88 18.78
C MET A 189 -4.86 -3.71 19.35
N VAL A 190 -3.55 -3.90 19.45
CA VAL A 190 -2.57 -2.84 19.77
C VAL A 190 -1.61 -2.67 18.61
N GLN A 191 -1.53 -1.48 18.02
CA GLN A 191 -0.60 -1.09 16.97
C GLN A 191 0.57 -0.30 17.56
N ALA A 192 1.78 -0.75 17.32
CA ALA A 192 3.00 0.01 17.60
C ALA A 192 3.38 0.92 16.41
N ARG A 193 4.19 1.91 16.66
CA ARG A 193 4.73 2.80 15.63
C ARG A 193 5.80 2.11 14.80
N TRP A 194 5.75 2.29 13.48
CA TRP A 194 6.87 1.89 12.64
C TRP A 194 8.02 2.90 12.75
N GLY A 195 9.22 2.37 13.03
CA GLY A 195 10.47 3.08 12.87
C GLY A 195 11.12 2.78 11.52
N HIS A 196 12.27 3.40 11.26
CA HIS A 196 12.93 3.30 9.96
C HIS A 196 14.42 2.99 10.12
N LEU A 197 14.86 1.80 9.66
CA LEU A 197 16.26 1.37 9.73
C LEU A 197 17.17 2.13 8.75
N ASN A 198 16.62 2.61 7.64
CA ASN A 198 17.37 3.20 6.54
C ASN A 198 16.84 4.58 6.10
N ARG A 199 16.23 5.35 7.05
CA ARG A 199 15.66 6.68 6.77
C ARG A 199 16.62 7.59 6.03
N ASP A 200 17.86 7.70 6.53
CA ASP A 200 18.86 8.68 6.07
C ASP A 200 19.69 8.16 4.89
N GLY A 201 19.34 6.98 4.33
CA GLY A 201 20.05 6.34 3.23
C GLY A 201 19.95 7.07 1.90
N SER A 202 18.86 7.82 1.68
CA SER A 202 18.63 8.58 0.44
C SER A 202 17.45 9.56 0.58
N PRO A 203 17.32 10.57 -0.33
CA PRO A 203 16.11 11.39 -0.40
C PRO A 203 14.82 10.58 -0.63
N LEU A 204 14.93 9.44 -1.32
CA LEU A 204 13.82 8.51 -1.53
C LEU A 204 13.33 7.92 -0.21
N THR A 205 14.22 7.42 0.63
CA THR A 205 13.88 6.84 1.94
C THR A 205 13.46 7.91 2.94
N ALA A 206 14.11 9.08 2.94
CA ALA A 206 13.73 10.21 3.78
C ALA A 206 12.30 10.71 3.49
N GLY A 207 11.94 10.86 2.21
CA GLY A 207 10.58 11.24 1.81
C GLY A 207 9.52 10.19 2.19
N GLN A 208 9.82 8.91 2.02
CA GLN A 208 8.94 7.82 2.46
C GLN A 208 8.73 7.84 3.99
N ALA A 209 9.81 8.04 4.75
CA ALA A 209 9.74 8.15 6.21
C ALA A 209 8.80 9.27 6.64
N VAL A 210 8.84 10.45 5.99
CA VAL A 210 7.94 11.58 6.29
C VAL A 210 6.47 11.19 6.07
N LEU A 211 6.16 10.47 4.98
CA LEU A 211 4.79 10.01 4.69
C LEU A 211 4.30 9.04 5.78
N VAL A 212 5.09 8.03 6.12
CA VAL A 212 4.75 7.00 7.12
C VAL A 212 4.69 7.61 8.52
N ASP A 213 5.64 8.47 8.89
CA ASP A 213 5.67 9.16 10.18
C ASP A 213 4.41 9.99 10.41
N SER A 214 3.95 10.72 9.38
CA SER A 214 2.75 11.57 9.51
C SER A 214 1.49 10.74 9.68
N HIS A 215 1.41 9.57 9.02
CA HIS A 215 0.33 8.62 9.19
C HIS A 215 0.24 8.12 10.65
N PHE A 216 1.35 7.69 11.23
CA PHE A 216 1.38 7.23 12.61
C PHE A 216 1.18 8.37 13.62
N ALA A 217 1.94 9.46 13.48
CA ALA A 217 1.95 10.53 14.48
C ALA A 217 0.67 11.35 14.50
N ILE A 218 0.01 11.57 13.36
CA ILE A 218 -1.20 12.40 13.30
C ILE A 218 -2.45 11.53 13.15
N GLU A 219 -2.50 10.65 12.14
CA GLU A 219 -3.74 9.97 11.80
C GLU A 219 -4.10 8.90 12.83
N HIS A 220 -3.19 7.97 13.16
CA HIS A 220 -3.47 6.88 14.09
C HIS A 220 -3.74 7.39 15.51
N GLU A 221 -2.85 8.24 16.02
CA GLU A 221 -3.01 8.84 17.35
C GLU A 221 -4.34 9.60 17.49
N THR A 222 -4.68 10.41 16.47
CA THR A 222 -5.91 11.20 16.50
C THR A 222 -7.14 10.34 16.40
N ARG A 223 -7.17 9.37 15.47
CA ARG A 223 -8.32 8.47 15.30
C ARG A 223 -8.57 7.67 16.57
N MET A 224 -7.55 7.04 17.12
CA MET A 224 -7.64 6.28 18.37
C MET A 224 -8.21 7.15 19.50
N ARG A 225 -7.61 8.32 19.76
CA ARG A 225 -8.00 9.17 20.89
C ARG A 225 -9.35 9.86 20.71
N CYS A 226 -9.84 9.99 19.48
CA CYS A 226 -11.18 10.50 19.18
C CYS A 226 -12.25 9.39 19.07
N GLY A 227 -11.93 8.13 19.35
CA GLY A 227 -12.86 7.01 19.22
C GLY A 227 -13.27 6.73 17.77
N LEU A 228 -12.39 7.04 16.81
CA LEU A 228 -12.60 6.83 15.38
C LEU A 228 -11.91 5.54 14.93
N PHE A 229 -12.39 4.95 13.86
CA PHE A 229 -11.81 3.73 13.34
C PHE A 229 -10.45 4.00 12.68
N PHE A 230 -9.48 3.12 12.97
CA PHE A 230 -8.16 3.11 12.32
C PHE A 230 -7.72 1.67 12.09
N ASN A 231 -6.66 1.47 11.33
CA ASN A 231 -6.24 0.14 10.91
C ASN A 231 -4.96 -0.34 11.60
N PHE A 232 -4.86 -1.66 11.74
CA PHE A 232 -3.58 -2.36 11.80
C PHE A 232 -2.86 -2.20 10.46
N ASN A 233 -1.55 -1.94 10.49
CA ASN A 233 -0.75 -1.70 9.30
C ASN A 233 -0.05 -2.97 8.78
N GLY A 234 -0.58 -4.13 9.10
CA GLY A 234 -0.06 -5.42 8.65
C GLY A 234 1.11 -5.96 9.47
N SER A 235 1.78 -5.13 10.28
CA SER A 235 2.96 -5.52 11.05
C SER A 235 3.13 -4.65 12.31
N ALA A 236 3.97 -5.11 13.24
CA ALA A 236 4.29 -4.44 14.49
C ALA A 236 3.05 -4.16 15.34
N GLY A 237 2.19 -5.14 15.47
CA GLY A 237 1.03 -5.08 16.34
C GLY A 237 0.69 -6.42 16.96
N VAL A 238 -0.13 -6.36 17.99
CA VAL A 238 -0.62 -7.51 18.74
C VAL A 238 -2.14 -7.56 18.66
N TRP A 239 -2.68 -8.72 18.39
CA TRP A 239 -4.10 -8.97 18.30
C TRP A 239 -4.56 -9.90 19.42
N ARG A 240 -5.73 -9.64 19.99
CA ARG A 240 -6.46 -10.65 20.76
C ARG A 240 -7.02 -11.68 19.79
N ARG A 241 -6.76 -12.96 20.02
CA ARG A 241 -7.21 -14.06 19.16
C ARG A 241 -8.73 -14.03 18.94
N ALA A 242 -9.50 -13.86 20.02
CA ALA A 242 -10.96 -13.77 19.96
C ALA A 242 -11.45 -12.62 19.06
N CYS A 243 -10.69 -11.51 18.96
CA CYS A 243 -11.00 -10.40 18.08
C CYS A 243 -10.89 -10.81 16.60
N ILE A 244 -9.82 -11.53 16.23
CA ILE A 244 -9.65 -12.02 14.85
C ILE A 244 -10.76 -13.01 14.52
N GLU A 245 -11.04 -13.95 15.43
CA GLU A 245 -12.03 -15.03 15.24
C GLU A 245 -13.45 -14.45 15.09
N SER A 246 -13.88 -13.55 16.00
CA SER A 246 -15.19 -12.91 15.94
C SER A 246 -15.40 -12.03 14.71
N ALA A 247 -14.33 -11.45 14.19
CA ALA A 247 -14.35 -10.67 12.96
C ALA A 247 -14.34 -11.54 11.67
N GLY A 248 -14.38 -12.86 11.78
CA GLY A 248 -14.39 -13.82 10.66
C GLY A 248 -13.01 -14.17 10.12
N GLY A 249 -11.94 -13.97 10.91
CA GLY A 249 -10.58 -14.39 10.57
C GLY A 249 -9.89 -13.56 9.48
N TRP A 250 -8.69 -14.00 9.10
CA TRP A 250 -7.93 -13.44 7.98
C TRP A 250 -8.56 -13.85 6.64
N THR A 251 -8.87 -12.87 5.80
CA THR A 251 -9.41 -13.09 4.45
C THR A 251 -8.45 -12.53 3.39
N HIS A 252 -8.50 -13.06 2.17
CA HIS A 252 -7.59 -12.71 1.06
C HIS A 252 -8.32 -12.17 -0.17
N ASP A 253 -9.56 -11.75 0.01
CA ASP A 253 -10.40 -11.15 -1.04
C ASP A 253 -10.05 -9.67 -1.32
N THR A 254 -9.16 -9.08 -0.52
CA THR A 254 -8.53 -7.78 -0.74
C THR A 254 -7.00 -7.89 -0.64
N LEU A 255 -6.26 -6.95 -1.25
CA LEU A 255 -4.78 -6.91 -1.14
C LEU A 255 -4.28 -6.27 0.16
N THR A 256 -5.18 -5.81 1.02
CA THR A 256 -4.92 -5.24 2.35
C THR A 256 -5.77 -5.99 3.38
N GLU A 257 -5.36 -7.22 3.67
CA GLU A 257 -5.99 -8.11 4.65
C GLU A 257 -6.05 -7.48 6.04
N ASP A 258 -5.07 -6.65 6.34
CA ASP A 258 -4.90 -5.90 7.58
C ASP A 258 -5.96 -4.80 7.74
N LEU A 259 -6.17 -3.98 6.71
CA LEU A 259 -7.19 -2.95 6.69
C LEU A 259 -8.60 -3.55 6.72
N ASP A 260 -8.83 -4.63 5.96
CA ASP A 260 -10.10 -5.34 5.91
C ASP A 260 -10.47 -5.91 7.29
N LEU A 261 -9.58 -6.70 7.91
CA LEU A 261 -9.81 -7.25 9.23
C LEU A 261 -10.01 -6.16 10.29
N SER A 262 -9.23 -5.07 10.19
CA SER A 262 -9.33 -3.95 11.13
C SER A 262 -10.71 -3.32 11.15
N TYR A 263 -11.29 -3.10 9.98
CA TYR A 263 -12.63 -2.52 9.90
C TYR A 263 -13.71 -3.52 10.30
N ARG A 264 -13.59 -4.80 9.93
CA ARG A 264 -14.53 -5.85 10.38
C ARG A 264 -14.55 -5.98 11.90
N ALA A 265 -13.38 -6.01 12.53
CA ALA A 265 -13.25 -6.11 13.98
C ALA A 265 -13.90 -4.92 14.72
N GLN A 266 -13.65 -3.69 14.24
CA GLN A 266 -14.26 -2.50 14.87
C GLN A 266 -15.77 -2.40 14.62
N LEU A 267 -16.26 -2.94 13.51
CA LEU A 267 -17.70 -3.09 13.26
C LEU A 267 -18.37 -4.11 14.21
N GLU A 268 -17.62 -5.08 14.72
CA GLU A 268 -18.05 -6.00 15.80
C GLU A 268 -17.89 -5.40 17.22
N GLY A 269 -17.50 -4.12 17.32
CA GLY A 269 -17.41 -3.40 18.60
C GLY A 269 -16.04 -3.45 19.28
N TRP A 270 -15.02 -4.10 18.69
CA TRP A 270 -13.68 -4.10 19.24
C TRP A 270 -13.05 -2.71 19.20
N ARG A 271 -12.35 -2.35 20.28
CA ARG A 271 -11.54 -1.13 20.36
C ARG A 271 -10.09 -1.43 20.02
N PHE A 272 -9.45 -0.50 19.34
CA PHE A 272 -8.05 -0.58 18.98
C PHE A 272 -7.25 0.46 19.75
N VAL A 273 -6.02 0.13 20.07
CA VAL A 273 -5.06 1.03 20.75
C VAL A 273 -3.88 1.26 19.82
N TYR A 274 -3.45 2.49 19.70
CA TYR A 274 -2.18 2.87 19.10
C TYR A 274 -1.26 3.43 20.19
N ASP A 275 -0.07 2.84 20.32
CA ASP A 275 0.96 3.32 21.25
C ASP A 275 2.21 3.76 20.50
N ASP A 276 2.40 5.07 20.35
CA ASP A 276 3.54 5.66 19.63
C ASP A 276 4.85 5.59 20.42
N THR A 277 4.80 5.22 21.70
CA THR A 277 5.98 5.02 22.52
C THR A 277 6.66 3.69 22.22
N ILE A 278 5.91 2.70 21.71
CA ILE A 278 6.43 1.40 21.26
C ILE A 278 6.86 1.56 19.80
N GLU A 279 8.14 1.34 19.52
CA GLU A 279 8.68 1.44 18.17
C GLU A 279 9.16 0.08 17.66
N ALA A 280 8.83 -0.24 16.41
CA ALA A 280 9.35 -1.38 15.69
C ALA A 280 9.98 -0.89 14.38
N PRO A 281 11.31 -0.77 14.30
CA PRO A 281 12.01 -0.34 13.10
C PRO A 281 11.90 -1.35 11.96
N ALA A 282 11.71 -0.85 10.72
CA ALA A 282 11.63 -1.65 9.49
C ALA A 282 12.41 -0.98 8.34
N GLU A 283 12.63 -1.72 7.25
CA GLU A 283 13.26 -1.18 6.06
C GLU A 283 12.26 -0.50 5.15
N LEU A 284 12.55 0.75 4.76
CA LEU A 284 11.86 1.41 3.66
C LEU A 284 12.39 0.91 2.31
N PRO A 285 11.55 0.78 1.27
CA PRO A 285 11.99 0.50 -0.08
C PRO A 285 13.16 1.38 -0.53
N GLY A 286 14.31 0.76 -0.80
CA GLY A 286 15.54 1.48 -1.19
C GLY A 286 15.59 1.90 -2.65
N ASN A 287 14.62 1.49 -3.48
CA ASN A 287 14.53 1.87 -4.88
C ASN A 287 13.08 2.17 -5.29
N LEU A 288 12.95 2.94 -6.38
CA LEU A 288 11.66 3.47 -6.83
C LEU A 288 10.68 2.38 -7.29
N GLU A 289 11.15 1.31 -7.93
CA GLU A 289 10.26 0.24 -8.43
C GLU A 289 9.68 -0.59 -7.29
N ALA A 290 10.47 -0.86 -6.24
CA ALA A 290 9.99 -1.49 -5.02
C ALA A 290 8.92 -0.62 -4.33
N LEU A 291 9.13 0.70 -4.26
CA LEU A 291 8.15 1.65 -3.74
C LEU A 291 6.88 1.67 -4.60
N LYS A 292 6.98 1.73 -5.94
CA LYS A 292 5.81 1.69 -6.86
C LYS A 292 5.01 0.40 -6.68
N SER A 293 5.66 -0.74 -6.52
CA SER A 293 4.99 -2.02 -6.27
C SER A 293 4.28 -2.04 -4.92
N GLN A 294 4.92 -1.55 -3.85
CA GLN A 294 4.32 -1.43 -2.52
C GLN A 294 3.10 -0.50 -2.53
N GLN A 295 3.24 0.69 -3.09
CA GLN A 295 2.16 1.68 -3.18
C GLN A 295 0.98 1.16 -4.00
N ARG A 296 1.24 0.46 -5.12
CA ARG A 296 0.20 -0.16 -5.93
C ARG A 296 -0.64 -1.16 -5.12
N ARG A 297 -0.01 -2.01 -4.30
CA ARG A 297 -0.74 -2.95 -3.42
C ARG A 297 -1.60 -2.20 -2.41
N TRP A 298 -1.03 -1.24 -1.71
CA TRP A 298 -1.74 -0.47 -0.69
C TRP A 298 -2.93 0.29 -1.26
N VAL A 299 -2.72 0.99 -2.37
CA VAL A 299 -3.77 1.77 -3.03
C VAL A 299 -4.88 0.88 -3.59
N LYS A 300 -4.53 -0.19 -4.34
CA LYS A 300 -5.53 -1.12 -4.88
C LYS A 300 -6.30 -1.80 -3.76
N GLY A 301 -5.61 -2.30 -2.74
CA GLY A 301 -6.20 -2.98 -1.61
C GLY A 301 -7.14 -2.08 -0.80
N SER A 302 -6.75 -0.82 -0.55
CA SER A 302 -7.61 0.11 0.19
C SER A 302 -8.92 0.41 -0.55
N VAL A 303 -8.90 0.53 -1.90
CA VAL A 303 -10.11 0.72 -2.70
C VAL A 303 -10.97 -0.54 -2.70
N GLN A 304 -10.37 -1.74 -2.75
CA GLN A 304 -11.09 -3.00 -2.61
C GLN A 304 -11.77 -3.12 -1.25
N THR A 305 -11.05 -2.79 -0.17
CA THR A 305 -11.60 -2.76 1.19
C THR A 305 -12.71 -1.72 1.32
N ALA A 306 -12.55 -0.52 0.73
CA ALA A 306 -13.61 0.49 0.70
C ALA A 306 -14.90 -0.06 0.09
N ARG A 307 -14.82 -0.71 -1.07
CA ARG A 307 -15.99 -1.32 -1.74
C ARG A 307 -16.68 -2.39 -0.88
N LYS A 308 -15.89 -3.19 -0.17
CA LYS A 308 -16.39 -4.28 0.70
C LYS A 308 -17.03 -3.73 1.97
N ILE A 309 -16.40 -2.76 2.62
CA ILE A 309 -16.73 -2.33 3.97
C ILE A 309 -17.72 -1.16 4.02
N LEU A 310 -17.59 -0.17 3.12
CA LEU A 310 -18.40 1.06 3.19
C LEU A 310 -19.92 0.83 3.20
N PRO A 311 -20.50 -0.08 2.39
CA PRO A 311 -21.95 -0.28 2.42
C PRO A 311 -22.46 -0.69 3.80
N ARG A 312 -21.78 -1.65 4.46
CA ARG A 312 -22.13 -2.12 5.80
C ARG A 312 -21.87 -1.02 6.86
N LEU A 313 -20.76 -0.32 6.76
CA LEU A 313 -20.39 0.75 7.69
C LEU A 313 -21.38 1.91 7.67
N LEU A 314 -21.78 2.36 6.48
CA LEU A 314 -22.69 3.48 6.32
C LEU A 314 -24.13 3.12 6.75
N ALA A 315 -24.57 1.89 6.53
CA ALA A 315 -25.87 1.38 6.95
C ALA A 315 -25.94 1.10 8.47
N GLY A 316 -24.79 0.81 9.12
CA GLY A 316 -24.73 0.43 10.53
C GLY A 316 -25.09 1.57 11.50
N PRO A 317 -25.39 1.27 12.79
CA PRO A 317 -25.79 2.24 13.80
C PRO A 317 -24.56 2.94 14.42
N LEU A 318 -23.67 3.51 13.59
CA LEU A 318 -22.47 4.20 14.04
C LEU A 318 -22.67 5.71 14.09
N PRO A 319 -21.96 6.43 14.98
CA PRO A 319 -21.95 7.88 15.01
C PRO A 319 -21.54 8.48 13.65
N LEU A 320 -22.16 9.59 13.25
CA LEU A 320 -21.86 10.26 11.96
C LEU A 320 -20.38 10.62 11.84
N SER A 321 -19.74 11.01 12.94
CA SER A 321 -18.29 11.31 12.96
C SER A 321 -17.43 10.10 12.57
N VAL A 322 -17.79 8.89 13.01
CA VAL A 322 -17.10 7.64 12.64
C VAL A 322 -17.35 7.33 11.17
N LYS A 323 -18.60 7.46 10.70
CA LYS A 323 -18.95 7.22 9.28
C LYS A 323 -18.21 8.15 8.33
N LEU A 324 -18.18 9.45 8.62
CA LEU A 324 -17.50 10.44 7.79
C LEU A 324 -15.98 10.24 7.78
N GLU A 325 -15.38 9.98 8.94
CA GLU A 325 -13.95 9.71 9.02
C GLU A 325 -13.58 8.43 8.26
N ALA A 326 -14.34 7.35 8.44
CA ALA A 326 -14.12 6.08 7.73
C ALA A 326 -14.30 6.24 6.22
N LEU A 327 -15.30 7.01 5.77
CA LEU A 327 -15.48 7.32 4.36
C LEU A 327 -14.23 7.98 3.78
N VAL A 328 -13.73 9.05 4.41
CA VAL A 328 -12.53 9.75 3.95
C VAL A 328 -11.30 8.84 4.04
N HIS A 329 -11.13 8.11 5.14
CA HIS A 329 -9.98 7.21 5.32
C HIS A 329 -9.92 6.12 4.23
N LEU A 330 -11.03 5.45 3.95
CA LEU A 330 -11.07 4.35 2.99
C LEU A 330 -11.03 4.83 1.52
N THR A 331 -11.44 6.09 1.25
CA THR A 331 -11.50 6.63 -0.11
C THR A 331 -10.37 7.61 -0.45
N ASN A 332 -9.49 7.96 0.49
CA ASN A 332 -8.44 8.97 0.30
C ASN A 332 -7.55 8.69 -0.93
N ASN A 333 -7.34 7.42 -1.29
CA ASN A 333 -6.56 7.02 -2.46
C ASN A 333 -7.25 7.36 -3.81
N MET A 334 -8.53 7.72 -3.80
CA MET A 334 -9.21 8.29 -4.97
C MET A 334 -8.70 9.70 -5.31
N ALA A 335 -7.95 10.33 -4.41
CA ALA A 335 -7.26 11.59 -4.72
C ALA A 335 -6.29 11.47 -5.92
N TYR A 336 -5.70 10.30 -6.17
CA TYR A 336 -4.78 10.11 -7.30
C TYR A 336 -5.45 10.17 -8.67
N PRO A 337 -6.53 9.43 -8.97
CA PRO A 337 -7.25 9.61 -10.23
C PRO A 337 -7.88 10.99 -10.36
N LEU A 338 -8.37 11.61 -9.26
CA LEU A 338 -8.87 12.98 -9.28
C LEU A 338 -7.77 13.99 -9.65
N LEU A 339 -6.54 13.82 -9.13
CA LEU A 339 -5.39 14.67 -9.49
C LEU A 339 -5.08 14.57 -10.99
N LEU A 340 -5.10 13.37 -11.57
CA LEU A 340 -4.87 13.20 -13.01
C LEU A 340 -6.05 13.69 -13.86
N GLY A 341 -7.27 13.69 -13.32
CA GLY A 341 -8.45 14.22 -14.01
C GLY A 341 -8.44 15.74 -14.20
N GLN A 342 -7.50 16.46 -13.60
CA GLN A 342 -7.45 17.93 -13.65
C GLN A 342 -6.56 18.52 -14.75
N LEU A 343 -6.06 17.73 -15.71
CA LEU A 343 -5.08 18.23 -16.70
C LEU A 343 -5.58 19.41 -17.54
N VAL A 344 -6.91 19.57 -17.68
CA VAL A 344 -7.50 20.69 -18.43
C VAL A 344 -7.44 22.00 -17.64
N LEU A 345 -7.65 21.97 -16.34
CA LEU A 345 -7.76 23.18 -15.50
C LEU A 345 -6.47 24.05 -15.49
N PRO A 346 -5.26 23.50 -15.36
CA PRO A 346 -4.01 24.29 -15.48
C PRO A 346 -3.90 25.06 -16.79
N LEU A 347 -4.25 24.40 -17.92
CA LEU A 347 -4.20 25.02 -19.23
C LEU A 347 -5.21 26.18 -19.37
N LEU A 348 -6.44 25.98 -18.92
CA LEU A 348 -7.47 27.04 -18.93
C LEU A 348 -7.08 28.23 -18.06
N THR A 349 -6.42 27.97 -16.93
CA THR A 349 -5.92 29.00 -16.03
C THR A 349 -4.85 29.86 -16.70
N VAL A 350 -3.84 29.23 -17.32
CA VAL A 350 -2.72 29.95 -17.93
C VAL A 350 -3.09 30.63 -19.25
N THR A 351 -4.18 30.24 -19.90
CA THR A 351 -4.72 30.90 -21.11
C THR A 351 -5.75 31.99 -20.78
N GLY A 352 -6.03 32.25 -19.49
CA GLY A 352 -6.96 33.32 -19.06
C GLY A 352 -8.44 32.95 -19.20
N GLN A 353 -8.74 31.69 -19.47
CA GLN A 353 -10.13 31.19 -19.63
C GLN A 353 -10.79 30.79 -18.31
N PHE A 354 -10.02 30.85 -17.20
CA PHE A 354 -10.50 30.62 -15.85
C PHE A 354 -9.84 31.61 -14.87
N PRO A 355 -10.56 32.14 -13.84
CA PRO A 355 -10.01 33.13 -12.92
C PRO A 355 -8.74 32.62 -12.21
N LEU A 356 -7.63 33.33 -12.41
CA LEU A 356 -6.31 32.92 -11.89
C LEU A 356 -6.29 32.80 -10.38
N ALA A 357 -6.88 33.76 -9.67
CA ALA A 357 -6.88 33.75 -8.19
C ALA A 357 -7.58 32.51 -7.64
N LEU A 358 -8.81 32.22 -8.11
CA LEU A 358 -9.56 31.04 -7.67
C LEU A 358 -8.85 29.74 -8.04
N ALA A 359 -8.39 29.61 -9.28
CA ALA A 359 -7.67 28.44 -9.75
C ALA A 359 -6.36 28.23 -8.98
N GLY A 360 -5.63 29.30 -8.69
CA GLY A 360 -4.38 29.25 -7.93
C GLY A 360 -4.59 28.70 -6.53
N TRP A 361 -5.57 29.22 -5.80
CA TRP A 361 -5.91 28.69 -4.46
C TRP A 361 -6.42 27.25 -4.49
N MET A 362 -7.27 26.92 -5.44
CA MET A 362 -7.81 25.57 -5.56
C MET A 362 -6.71 24.54 -5.88
N GLN A 363 -5.74 24.87 -6.72
CA GLN A 363 -4.67 23.95 -7.13
C GLN A 363 -3.51 23.91 -6.13
N ALA A 364 -3.07 25.05 -5.61
CA ALA A 364 -1.97 25.13 -4.65
C ALA A 364 -2.39 24.70 -3.24
N GLY A 365 -3.64 24.99 -2.83
CA GLY A 365 -4.15 24.68 -1.50
C GLY A 365 -3.93 23.23 -1.05
N PRO A 366 -4.34 22.23 -1.82
CA PRO A 366 -4.11 20.82 -1.48
C PRO A 366 -2.64 20.45 -1.26
N ILE A 367 -1.73 21.05 -2.02
CA ILE A 367 -0.27 20.81 -1.92
C ILE A 367 0.27 21.47 -0.66
N VAL A 368 -0.07 22.74 -0.42
CA VAL A 368 0.37 23.51 0.75
C VAL A 368 -0.15 22.86 2.04
N LEU A 369 -1.44 22.52 2.09
CA LEU A 369 -2.03 21.82 3.23
C LEU A 369 -1.44 20.43 3.43
N GLY A 370 -1.16 19.70 2.34
CA GLY A 370 -0.44 18.43 2.38
C GLY A 370 0.97 18.57 2.97
N ALA A 371 1.74 19.54 2.49
CA ALA A 371 3.08 19.80 3.01
C ALA A 371 3.06 20.25 4.49
N ALA A 372 2.11 21.09 4.87
CA ALA A 372 1.91 21.51 6.27
C ALA A 372 1.55 20.32 7.17
N PHE A 373 0.68 19.42 6.70
CA PHE A 373 0.33 18.18 7.40
C PHE A 373 1.56 17.28 7.61
N LEU A 374 2.37 17.08 6.58
CA LEU A 374 3.60 16.31 6.64
C LEU A 374 4.63 16.93 7.59
N ALA A 375 4.80 18.25 7.52
CA ALA A 375 5.68 18.99 8.43
C ALA A 375 5.21 18.86 9.89
N ALA A 376 3.90 19.00 10.16
CA ALA A 376 3.33 18.83 11.49
C ALA A 376 3.60 17.43 12.04
N GLY A 377 3.48 16.35 11.22
CA GLY A 377 3.80 14.99 11.62
C GLY A 377 5.26 14.80 12.05
N GLN A 378 6.19 15.55 11.43
CA GLN A 378 7.59 15.54 11.83
C GLN A 378 7.85 16.36 13.11
N LEU A 379 7.26 17.55 13.23
CA LEU A 379 7.46 18.47 14.36
C LEU A 379 6.90 17.92 15.67
N VAL A 380 5.87 17.11 15.60
CA VAL A 380 5.32 16.38 16.75
C VAL A 380 6.37 15.50 17.45
N ARG A 381 7.36 15.02 16.72
CA ARG A 381 8.47 14.19 17.23
C ARG A 381 9.68 15.00 17.69
N GLY A 382 9.59 16.30 17.64
CA GLY A 382 10.65 17.23 17.99
C GLY A 382 11.30 17.90 16.79
N PRO A 383 12.13 18.91 17.03
CA PRO A 383 12.81 19.68 15.97
C PRO A 383 13.76 18.77 15.19
N ARG A 384 13.72 18.87 13.85
CA ARG A 384 14.53 18.02 12.98
C ARG A 384 15.31 18.86 11.97
N ARG A 385 16.62 18.60 11.87
CA ARG A 385 17.44 19.17 10.80
C ARG A 385 17.00 18.58 9.45
N GLY A 386 16.95 19.42 8.41
CA GLY A 386 16.57 18.99 7.07
C GLY A 386 15.06 18.80 6.85
N LEU A 387 14.20 19.28 7.74
CA LEU A 387 12.72 19.17 7.63
C LEU A 387 12.20 19.59 6.25
N THR A 388 12.62 20.77 5.76
CA THR A 388 12.17 21.29 4.45
C THR A 388 12.56 20.33 3.31
N ARG A 389 13.80 19.85 3.30
CA ARG A 389 14.29 18.90 2.28
C ARG A 389 13.45 17.60 2.30
N ASP A 390 13.22 17.03 3.47
CA ASP A 390 12.54 15.75 3.64
C ASP A 390 11.05 15.88 3.30
N VAL A 391 10.38 16.98 3.69
CA VAL A 391 9.00 17.26 3.31
C VAL A 391 8.89 17.52 1.81
N THR A 392 9.83 18.26 1.20
CA THR A 392 9.86 18.44 -0.25
C THR A 392 10.00 17.09 -0.97
N ALA A 393 10.90 16.22 -0.50
CA ALA A 393 11.05 14.87 -1.06
C ALA A 393 9.74 14.07 -0.95
N ALA A 394 9.03 14.14 0.17
CA ALA A 394 7.74 13.48 0.36
C ALA A 394 6.66 14.01 -0.59
N VAL A 395 6.57 15.33 -0.78
CA VAL A 395 5.63 15.96 -1.73
C VAL A 395 5.94 15.55 -3.17
N VAL A 396 7.22 15.58 -3.56
CA VAL A 396 7.68 15.15 -4.88
C VAL A 396 7.33 13.68 -5.13
N LEU A 397 7.59 12.79 -4.17
CA LEU A 397 7.24 11.36 -4.27
C LEU A 397 5.73 11.16 -4.36
N GLY A 398 4.95 11.76 -3.46
CA GLY A 398 3.49 11.62 -3.43
C GLY A 398 2.85 12.08 -4.74
N THR A 399 3.33 13.19 -5.31
CA THR A 399 2.86 13.72 -6.60
C THR A 399 3.33 12.86 -7.77
N GLY A 400 4.62 12.53 -7.82
CA GLY A 400 5.19 11.78 -8.93
C GLY A 400 4.69 10.35 -9.06
N LEU A 401 4.25 9.73 -7.95
CA LEU A 401 3.62 8.41 -7.94
C LEU A 401 2.15 8.43 -8.38
N ALA A 402 1.56 9.59 -8.68
CA ALA A 402 0.13 9.70 -8.98
C ALA A 402 -0.33 8.81 -10.14
N VAL A 403 0.49 8.63 -11.19
CA VAL A 403 0.15 7.74 -12.32
C VAL A 403 0.08 6.28 -11.88
N ASN A 404 1.07 5.81 -11.11
CA ASN A 404 1.09 4.46 -10.57
C ASN A 404 -0.11 4.21 -9.66
N ASN A 405 -0.39 5.16 -8.77
CA ASN A 405 -1.42 5.05 -7.75
C ASN A 405 -2.83 5.23 -8.33
N ALA A 406 -3.04 6.12 -9.31
CA ALA A 406 -4.31 6.26 -10.00
C ALA A 406 -4.70 4.97 -10.75
N ARG A 407 -3.74 4.36 -11.47
CA ARG A 407 -3.98 3.05 -12.11
C ARG A 407 -4.34 1.97 -11.09
N ALA A 408 -3.69 1.98 -9.94
CA ALA A 408 -3.97 1.04 -8.86
C ALA A 408 -5.37 1.28 -8.25
N ALA A 409 -5.74 2.55 -8.00
CA ALA A 409 -7.05 2.91 -7.47
C ALA A 409 -8.18 2.49 -8.43
N LEU A 410 -8.05 2.81 -9.73
CA LEU A 410 -9.01 2.41 -10.75
C LEU A 410 -9.11 0.88 -10.89
N ALA A 411 -7.98 0.16 -10.82
CA ALA A 411 -7.97 -1.30 -10.82
C ALA A 411 -8.61 -1.91 -9.54
N GLY A 412 -8.67 -1.16 -8.45
CA GLY A 412 -9.36 -1.55 -7.21
C GLY A 412 -10.89 -1.44 -7.30
N LEU A 413 -11.42 -0.62 -8.23
CA LEU A 413 -12.86 -0.47 -8.46
C LEU A 413 -13.49 -1.69 -9.15
N GLY A 414 -12.72 -2.52 -9.82
CA GLY A 414 -13.18 -3.71 -10.53
C GLY A 414 -12.20 -4.88 -10.43
N GLY A 415 -12.68 -6.09 -10.70
CA GLY A 415 -11.85 -7.29 -10.78
C GLY A 415 -11.46 -7.94 -9.44
N PRO A 416 -10.79 -9.11 -9.50
CA PRO A 416 -10.34 -9.86 -8.33
C PRO A 416 -9.22 -9.15 -7.58
N ALA A 417 -8.92 -9.63 -6.36
CA ALA A 417 -7.84 -9.10 -5.54
C ALA A 417 -6.50 -9.01 -6.30
N GLY A 418 -6.20 -10.02 -7.12
CA GLY A 418 -4.96 -10.11 -7.88
C GLY A 418 -3.82 -10.71 -7.07
N GLU A 419 -2.67 -10.95 -7.71
CA GLU A 419 -1.51 -11.51 -7.06
C GLU A 419 -0.83 -10.50 -6.12
N TRP A 420 -0.40 -11.00 -4.98
CA TRP A 420 0.38 -10.23 -4.02
C TRP A 420 1.85 -10.19 -4.48
N GLU A 421 2.26 -9.06 -5.09
CA GLU A 421 3.64 -8.84 -5.50
C GLU A 421 4.51 -8.48 -4.28
N ARG A 422 5.61 -9.22 -4.11
CA ARG A 422 6.58 -8.96 -3.04
C ARG A 422 7.33 -7.63 -3.25
N THR A 423 7.57 -6.88 -2.18
CA THR A 423 8.49 -5.73 -2.17
C THR A 423 9.89 -6.22 -1.77
N PRO A 424 10.91 -6.18 -2.65
CA PRO A 424 12.26 -6.62 -2.34
C PRO A 424 12.87 -5.81 -1.18
N LYS A 425 13.50 -6.51 -0.22
CA LYS A 425 14.22 -5.92 0.93
C LYS A 425 15.73 -5.97 0.69
N ALA A 426 16.45 -4.96 1.21
CA ALA A 426 17.89 -4.82 0.98
C ALA A 426 18.72 -5.69 1.94
N GLY A 427 18.31 -5.79 3.20
CA GLY A 427 19.12 -6.39 4.28
C GLY A 427 20.27 -5.46 4.72
N SER A 428 20.89 -5.76 5.86
CA SER A 428 21.99 -4.98 6.43
C SER A 428 23.33 -5.11 5.70
N GLY A 429 23.40 -5.94 4.66
CA GLY A 429 24.60 -6.13 3.86
C GLY A 429 24.56 -5.31 2.57
N ALA A 430 25.59 -4.53 2.29
CA ALA A 430 25.82 -3.83 1.03
C ALA A 430 26.07 -4.80 -0.16
N SER A 431 25.38 -5.94 -0.21
CA SER A 431 25.54 -6.88 -1.30
C SER A 431 24.88 -6.31 -2.56
N ARG A 432 25.70 -5.98 -3.55
CA ARG A 432 25.34 -5.65 -4.94
C ARG A 432 24.65 -6.83 -5.68
N GLY A 433 23.79 -7.59 -4.98
CA GLY A 433 23.01 -8.66 -5.58
C GLY A 433 21.95 -8.07 -6.50
N ARG A 434 21.76 -8.71 -7.67
CA ARG A 434 20.83 -8.34 -8.74
C ARG A 434 19.47 -7.89 -8.18
N PRO A 435 18.96 -6.70 -8.59
CA PRO A 435 17.59 -6.34 -8.29
C PRO A 435 16.66 -7.38 -8.93
N TYR A 436 15.63 -7.82 -8.20
CA TYR A 436 14.53 -8.58 -8.78
C TYR A 436 13.90 -7.72 -9.88
N ALA A 437 14.09 -8.11 -11.14
CA ALA A 437 13.60 -7.35 -12.28
C ALA A 437 12.10 -7.58 -12.47
N THR A 438 11.28 -6.62 -12.07
CA THR A 438 9.91 -6.51 -12.54
C THR A 438 9.94 -5.91 -13.95
N ALA A 439 9.84 -6.77 -14.98
CA ALA A 439 9.87 -6.35 -16.36
C ALA A 439 8.56 -5.67 -16.78
N ARG A 440 8.51 -4.32 -16.74
CA ARG A 440 7.47 -3.54 -17.43
C ARG A 440 8.12 -2.55 -18.40
N ARG A 441 8.08 -2.88 -19.70
CA ARG A 441 8.68 -2.10 -20.80
C ARG A 441 8.13 -0.67 -21.01
N LEU A 442 7.08 -0.26 -20.29
CA LEU A 442 6.43 1.05 -20.43
C LEU A 442 6.55 1.94 -19.17
N ALA A 443 7.35 1.53 -18.17
CA ALA A 443 7.52 2.28 -16.94
C ALA A 443 8.15 3.65 -17.21
N GLY A 444 7.53 4.71 -16.69
CA GLY A 444 8.06 6.08 -16.69
C GLY A 444 7.64 6.96 -17.87
N ARG A 445 7.06 6.41 -18.96
CA ARG A 445 6.69 7.24 -20.13
C ARG A 445 5.54 8.20 -19.86
N ALA A 446 4.51 7.75 -19.16
CA ALA A 446 3.36 8.59 -18.83
C ALA A 446 3.76 9.72 -17.87
N GLU A 447 4.59 9.40 -16.88
CA GLU A 447 5.16 10.40 -15.97
C GLU A 447 5.99 11.45 -16.72
N LEU A 448 6.82 11.05 -17.70
CA LEU A 448 7.60 11.99 -18.50
C LEU A 448 6.73 12.88 -19.40
N LEU A 449 5.66 12.33 -19.99
CA LEU A 449 4.70 13.13 -20.75
C LEU A 449 4.03 14.18 -19.86
N LEU A 450 3.67 13.82 -18.62
CA LEU A 450 3.14 14.77 -17.64
C LEU A 450 4.19 15.81 -17.22
N ALA A 451 5.45 15.43 -17.06
CA ALA A 451 6.53 16.35 -16.77
C ALA A 451 6.68 17.40 -17.88
N LEU A 452 6.67 16.97 -19.15
CA LEU A 452 6.72 17.86 -20.30
C LEU A 452 5.48 18.77 -20.39
N TYR A 453 4.30 18.20 -20.13
CA TYR A 453 3.04 18.96 -20.09
C TYR A 453 3.12 20.10 -19.06
N TYR A 454 3.48 19.79 -17.80
CA TYR A 454 3.57 20.83 -16.76
C TYR A 454 4.71 21.82 -16.97
N ALA A 455 5.82 21.40 -17.56
CA ALA A 455 6.87 22.32 -18.00
C ALA A 455 6.37 23.31 -19.09
N GLY A 456 5.59 22.81 -20.06
CA GLY A 456 4.92 23.63 -21.07
C GLY A 456 3.92 24.61 -20.46
N VAL A 457 3.09 24.16 -19.51
CA VAL A 457 2.16 25.03 -18.78
C VAL A 457 2.90 26.09 -17.98
N ALA A 458 4.03 25.75 -17.32
CA ALA A 458 4.88 26.72 -16.62
C ALA A 458 5.45 27.79 -17.56
N ALA A 459 5.91 27.37 -18.74
CA ALA A 459 6.42 28.31 -19.77
C ALA A 459 5.31 29.23 -20.29
N LEU A 460 4.10 28.71 -20.54
CA LEU A 460 2.93 29.52 -20.94
C LEU A 460 2.52 30.49 -19.82
N ALA A 461 2.57 30.08 -18.55
CA ALA A 461 2.30 30.93 -17.41
C ALA A 461 3.30 32.12 -17.34
N ALA A 462 4.60 31.83 -17.49
CA ALA A 462 5.64 32.82 -17.49
C ALA A 462 5.47 33.83 -18.66
N ARG A 463 5.24 33.34 -19.89
CA ARG A 463 5.00 34.20 -21.07
C ARG A 463 3.75 35.07 -20.91
N GLY A 464 2.72 34.57 -20.20
CA GLY A 464 1.50 35.32 -19.90
C GLY A 464 1.61 36.24 -18.67
N GLY A 465 2.80 36.43 -18.09
CA GLY A 465 3.02 37.28 -16.91
C GLY A 465 2.48 36.68 -15.59
N ARG A 466 2.10 35.39 -15.57
CA ARG A 466 1.50 34.72 -14.40
C ARG A 466 2.56 34.04 -13.52
N TRP A 467 3.57 34.81 -13.12
CA TRP A 467 4.76 34.34 -12.40
C TRP A 467 4.44 33.59 -11.09
N GLY A 468 3.37 33.99 -10.40
CA GLY A 468 2.94 33.29 -9.15
C GLY A 468 2.52 31.83 -9.33
N ALA A 469 2.13 31.42 -10.54
CA ALA A 469 1.74 30.03 -10.84
C ALA A 469 2.94 29.15 -11.28
N VAL A 470 4.02 29.78 -11.76
CA VAL A 470 5.19 29.07 -12.31
C VAL A 470 5.82 28.08 -11.31
N PRO A 471 6.10 28.43 -10.03
CA PRO A 471 6.73 27.51 -9.09
C PRO A 471 5.91 26.22 -8.88
N MET A 472 4.59 26.31 -8.82
CA MET A 472 3.71 25.17 -8.67
C MET A 472 3.80 24.22 -9.87
N PHE A 473 3.73 24.73 -11.09
CA PHE A 473 3.82 23.89 -12.29
C PHE A 473 5.21 23.28 -12.48
N LEU A 474 6.27 24.00 -12.12
CA LEU A 474 7.64 23.45 -12.09
C LEU A 474 7.78 22.34 -11.04
N MET A 475 7.13 22.46 -9.89
CA MET A 475 7.10 21.41 -8.87
C MET A 475 6.43 20.14 -9.43
N PHE A 476 5.29 20.25 -10.12
CA PHE A 476 4.64 19.10 -10.79
C PHE A 476 5.55 18.52 -11.88
N ALA A 477 6.16 19.34 -12.71
CA ALA A 477 7.10 18.91 -13.75
C ALA A 477 8.28 18.14 -13.13
N ALA A 478 8.87 18.66 -12.06
CA ALA A 478 9.97 18.01 -11.33
C ALA A 478 9.52 16.69 -10.70
N ALA A 479 8.35 16.65 -10.05
CA ALA A 479 7.83 15.44 -9.41
C ALA A 479 7.63 14.28 -10.40
N PHE A 480 6.94 14.56 -11.51
CA PHE A 480 6.75 13.56 -12.57
C PHE A 480 8.06 13.23 -13.28
N GLY A 481 8.95 14.21 -13.48
CA GLY A 481 10.27 14.03 -14.08
C GLY A 481 11.16 13.09 -13.27
N VAL A 482 11.26 13.31 -11.97
CA VAL A 482 12.06 12.46 -11.05
C VAL A 482 11.57 11.01 -11.08
N VAL A 483 10.27 10.78 -10.97
CA VAL A 483 9.69 9.43 -10.98
C VAL A 483 9.80 8.80 -12.37
N GLY A 484 9.54 9.53 -13.44
CA GLY A 484 9.63 9.05 -14.82
C GLY A 484 11.06 8.64 -15.20
N LEU A 485 12.05 9.52 -14.96
CA LEU A 485 13.46 9.25 -15.22
C LEU A 485 13.99 8.11 -14.35
N GLY A 486 13.60 8.06 -13.05
CA GLY A 486 13.98 6.98 -12.15
C GLY A 486 13.48 5.62 -12.65
N SER A 487 12.23 5.53 -13.10
CA SER A 487 11.67 4.30 -13.67
C SER A 487 12.33 3.89 -14.99
N LEU A 488 12.69 4.84 -15.86
CA LEU A 488 13.43 4.54 -17.08
C LEU A 488 14.85 4.02 -16.81
N ARG A 489 15.55 4.62 -15.83
CA ARG A 489 16.89 4.15 -15.42
C ARG A 489 16.82 2.72 -14.88
N ALA A 490 15.89 2.45 -13.95
CA ALA A 490 15.69 1.11 -13.42
C ALA A 490 15.38 0.07 -14.50
N SER A 491 14.56 0.42 -15.50
CA SER A 491 14.27 -0.45 -16.64
C SER A 491 15.49 -0.74 -17.51
N ARG A 492 16.34 0.27 -17.76
CA ARG A 492 17.60 0.09 -18.52
C ARG A 492 18.59 -0.81 -17.79
N ASP A 493 18.73 -0.63 -16.47
CA ASP A 493 19.62 -1.42 -15.63
C ASP A 493 19.18 -2.89 -15.57
N ALA A 494 17.88 -3.14 -15.50
CA ALA A 494 17.31 -4.49 -15.58
C ALA A 494 17.59 -5.18 -16.92
N ILE A 495 17.47 -4.45 -18.04
CA ILE A 495 17.77 -4.97 -19.39
C ILE A 495 19.27 -5.28 -19.53
N ARG A 496 20.16 -4.43 -19.03
CA ARG A 496 21.62 -4.65 -19.05
C ARG A 496 21.99 -5.88 -18.20
N ALA A 497 21.43 -6.02 -17.00
CA ALA A 497 21.67 -7.16 -16.13
C ALA A 497 21.18 -8.49 -16.74
N GLY A 498 20.06 -8.49 -17.48
CA GLY A 498 19.55 -9.66 -18.20
C GLY A 498 20.43 -10.09 -19.40
N ARG A 499 21.07 -9.13 -20.08
CA ARG A 499 21.99 -9.40 -21.20
C ARG A 499 23.36 -9.95 -20.77
N SER A 500 23.80 -9.63 -19.56
CA SER A 500 25.08 -10.11 -19.01
C SER A 500 25.00 -11.48 -18.31
N SER A 501 23.83 -12.14 -18.34
CA SER A 501 23.63 -13.48 -17.77
C SER A 501 23.98 -14.56 -18.81
N PRO A 502 24.88 -15.51 -18.51
CA PRO A 502 25.25 -16.61 -19.45
C PRO A 502 24.06 -17.50 -19.86
N THR A 503 23.00 -17.57 -19.03
CA THR A 503 21.76 -18.30 -19.32
C THR A 503 20.84 -17.60 -20.32
N GLY A 504 20.90 -16.27 -20.46
CA GLY A 504 20.11 -15.52 -21.47
C GLY A 504 20.61 -15.71 -22.90
N ALA A 505 21.90 -15.99 -23.07
CA ALA A 505 22.51 -16.22 -24.40
C ALA A 505 22.16 -17.60 -24.99
N ARG A 506 21.83 -18.60 -24.17
CA ARG A 506 21.38 -19.92 -24.65
C ARG A 506 19.90 -19.96 -25.03
N ALA A 507 19.02 -19.26 -24.33
CA ALA A 507 17.59 -19.23 -24.65
C ALA A 507 17.26 -18.45 -25.94
N ALA A 508 18.08 -17.47 -26.31
CA ALA A 508 17.90 -16.72 -27.57
C ALA A 508 18.39 -17.49 -28.83
N ARG A 509 19.18 -18.54 -28.66
CA ARG A 509 19.67 -19.38 -29.79
C ARG A 509 18.85 -20.64 -30.06
N SER A 510 17.92 -21.03 -29.13
CA SER A 510 17.07 -22.22 -29.26
C SER A 510 15.66 -21.95 -29.81
N ALA A 511 15.32 -20.70 -30.12
CA ALA A 511 13.99 -20.32 -30.60
C ALA A 511 13.93 -20.06 -32.12
N CYS A 512 14.63 -20.86 -32.91
CA CYS A 512 14.39 -20.90 -34.37
C CYS A 512 14.60 -22.32 -34.94
N PRO A 513 13.57 -23.18 -34.95
CA PRO A 513 13.53 -24.29 -35.90
C PRO A 513 12.75 -23.83 -37.14
N ARG A 514 13.48 -23.78 -38.27
CA ARG A 514 12.88 -23.70 -39.61
C ARG A 514 11.95 -24.88 -39.81
N SER A 515 10.66 -24.62 -39.99
CA SER A 515 9.68 -25.57 -40.45
C SER A 515 10.00 -26.01 -41.89
N ARG A 516 10.38 -27.27 -42.09
CA ARG A 516 10.24 -27.96 -43.38
C ARG A 516 8.89 -28.65 -43.39
N ALA A 517 8.10 -28.32 -44.39
CA ALA A 517 6.85 -28.94 -44.71
C ALA A 517 7.02 -30.45 -44.99
N ARG A 518 6.12 -31.27 -44.46
CA ARG A 518 5.77 -32.59 -44.95
C ARG A 518 4.25 -32.76 -45.00
N ALA A 519 3.81 -33.39 -46.10
CA ALA A 519 2.45 -33.62 -46.52
C ALA A 519 1.69 -34.69 -45.67
N PRO A 520 0.35 -34.82 -45.84
CA PRO A 520 -0.57 -35.45 -44.87
C PRO A 520 -0.78 -36.96 -45.14
N GLY A 521 -1.11 -37.70 -44.08
CA GLY A 521 -1.56 -39.08 -44.22
C GLY A 521 -1.67 -39.86 -42.90
N SER A 522 -2.92 -40.22 -42.56
CA SER A 522 -3.40 -41.29 -41.69
C SER A 522 -3.66 -40.98 -40.19
N PRO A 523 -4.81 -41.40 -39.65
CA PRO A 523 -5.32 -41.05 -38.31
C PRO A 523 -4.86 -42.02 -37.22
N PRO A 524 -4.80 -41.57 -35.96
CA PRO A 524 -4.65 -42.49 -34.85
C PRO A 524 -6.03 -42.86 -34.25
N THR A 525 -6.14 -44.13 -33.93
CA THR A 525 -7.24 -44.80 -33.25
C THR A 525 -7.44 -44.29 -31.82
N GLU A 526 -8.68 -44.00 -31.52
CA GLU A 526 -9.15 -43.68 -30.19
C GLU A 526 -9.21 -44.94 -29.29
N THR A 527 -8.76 -44.79 -28.05
CA THR A 527 -9.13 -45.67 -26.94
C THR A 527 -9.79 -44.85 -25.84
N PRO A 528 -10.98 -45.20 -25.35
CA PRO A 528 -11.74 -44.36 -24.43
C PRO A 528 -11.31 -44.61 -22.98
N CYS A 529 -11.05 -43.54 -22.23
CA CYS A 529 -10.95 -43.53 -20.78
C CYS A 529 -12.34 -43.51 -20.13
N ALA A 530 -12.60 -44.44 -19.23
CA ALA A 530 -13.81 -44.58 -18.46
C ALA A 530 -13.99 -43.47 -17.40
N PRO A 531 -15.23 -43.11 -17.03
CA PRO A 531 -15.48 -42.03 -16.07
C PRO A 531 -15.37 -42.52 -14.61
N TRP A 532 -14.78 -41.70 -13.79
CA TRP A 532 -14.63 -41.87 -12.36
C TRP A 532 -15.97 -41.68 -11.65
N ARG A 533 -16.42 -42.72 -10.88
CA ARG A 533 -17.65 -42.68 -10.07
C ARG A 533 -17.32 -42.25 -8.65
N SER A 534 -18.07 -41.25 -8.16
CA SER A 534 -18.11 -40.84 -6.75
C SER A 534 -18.78 -41.89 -5.87
N PRO A 535 -18.36 -42.15 -4.63
CA PRO A 535 -19.09 -43.00 -3.69
C PRO A 535 -20.23 -42.23 -3.03
N ARG A 536 -21.41 -42.80 -3.12
CA ARG A 536 -22.64 -42.35 -2.44
C ARG A 536 -22.58 -42.66 -0.95
N SER A 537 -23.13 -41.73 -0.18
CA SER A 537 -23.52 -41.82 1.22
C SER A 537 -24.33 -43.09 1.53
N ARG A 538 -23.99 -43.80 2.61
CA ARG A 538 -24.90 -44.72 3.31
C ARG A 538 -25.30 -44.10 4.64
N SER A 539 -26.58 -43.83 4.73
CA SER A 539 -27.33 -43.66 5.96
C SER A 539 -27.41 -45.00 6.72
N ALA A 540 -27.25 -44.96 8.03
CA ALA A 540 -27.66 -46.06 8.92
C ALA A 540 -28.41 -45.49 10.10
N GLU A 541 -29.59 -46.06 10.27
CA GLU A 541 -30.62 -45.84 11.29
C GLU A 541 -30.19 -46.23 12.70
N ALA A 542 -30.67 -45.53 13.60
CA ALA A 542 -31.43 -45.61 14.85
C ALA A 542 -31.31 -46.84 15.77
N ALA A 543 -30.92 -46.59 17.02
CA ALA A 543 -31.56 -46.79 18.34
C ALA A 543 -31.75 -48.26 18.87
N PRO A 544 -32.13 -48.48 20.13
CA PRO A 544 -31.81 -47.75 21.38
C PRO A 544 -31.37 -48.71 22.51
N ALA A 545 -30.71 -48.23 23.53
CA ALA A 545 -30.93 -48.56 24.96
C ALA A 545 -30.09 -47.61 25.83
#